data_dbcbedaf40dd527a1efe81892bbad738
#
_entry.id   dbcbedaf40dd527a1efe81892bbad738
#
_cell.length_a   1.000
_cell.length_b   1.000
_cell.length_c   1.000
_cell.angle_alpha   90.00
_cell.angle_beta   90.00
_cell.angle_gamma   90.00
#
_symmetry.space_group_name_H-M   'P 1'
#
loop_
_entity.id
_entity.type
_entity.pdbx_description
1 polymer ?
#
loop_
_entity_poly.entity_id
_entity_poly.type
_entity_poly.pdbx_seq_one_letter_code
_entity_poly.pdbx_strand_id
1 'polypeptide(L)'
;MSLLRNNRILTAVLLLGLVCALLLCGIRFGLEMKNTKVMLFMSASDLERLSADSGISLEYYVNQFKSAGIAVADKIPLGGAVGLVEDEKQYSHNPIEGFDSAAYEGEMVRVFQLIPKFAARYAVLGYEGPEEIENMFYRAVTERNIRVLWMTPFTRGGTGELVSDPQPYVQVAENLGRRIARHGLSLGDGFSAFERYIPSPLLIIGVFWGTC
;
A
#
# COMPACT_ATOMS: atom_id res chain seq x y z
N MET A 1 -50.97 -22.23 6.79
CA MET A 1 -50.20 -22.50 5.53
C MET A 1 -49.45 -21.29 4.95
N SER A 2 -49.90 -20.04 5.15
CA SER A 2 -49.24 -18.83 4.61
C SER A 2 -47.88 -18.54 5.27
N LEU A 3 -47.74 -18.68 6.57
CA LEU A 3 -46.52 -18.41 7.32
C LEU A 3 -45.31 -19.32 6.92
N LEU A 4 -45.57 -20.61 6.67
CA LEU A 4 -44.53 -21.55 6.24
C LEU A 4 -44.07 -21.29 4.80
N ARG A 5 -44.96 -20.74 3.94
CA ARG A 5 -44.59 -20.35 2.58
C ARG A 5 -43.75 -19.07 2.56
N ASN A 6 -44.06 -18.10 3.43
CA ASN A 6 -43.26 -16.88 3.59
C ASN A 6 -41.86 -17.18 4.10
N ASN A 7 -41.70 -18.12 5.05
CA ASN A 7 -40.38 -18.52 5.54
C ASN A 7 -39.52 -19.15 4.44
N ARG A 8 -40.13 -19.97 3.55
CA ARG A 8 -39.39 -20.56 2.43
C ARG A 8 -38.92 -19.53 1.43
N ILE A 9 -39.72 -18.54 1.09
CA ILE A 9 -39.39 -17.45 0.18
C ILE A 9 -38.25 -16.61 0.82
N LEU A 10 -38.43 -16.23 2.08
CA LEU A 10 -37.40 -15.48 2.81
C LEU A 10 -36.07 -16.25 2.84
N THR A 11 -36.09 -17.53 3.16
CA THR A 11 -34.88 -18.38 3.15
C THR A 11 -34.24 -18.43 1.76
N ALA A 12 -35.03 -18.55 0.70
CA ALA A 12 -34.48 -18.58 -0.66
C ALA A 12 -33.83 -17.24 -1.05
N VAL A 13 -34.44 -16.11 -0.66
CA VAL A 13 -33.88 -14.77 -0.90
C VAL A 13 -32.56 -14.57 -0.13
N LEU A 14 -32.49 -14.97 1.14
CA LEU A 14 -31.28 -14.91 1.96
C LEU A 14 -30.17 -15.79 1.39
N LEU A 15 -30.50 -17.01 0.95
CA LEU A 15 -29.53 -17.89 0.31
C LEU A 15 -29.01 -17.31 -1.00
N LEU A 16 -29.88 -16.73 -1.82
CA LEU A 16 -29.45 -16.05 -3.05
C LEU A 16 -28.52 -14.89 -2.75
N GLY A 17 -28.85 -14.05 -1.77
CA GLY A 17 -27.99 -12.94 -1.32
C GLY A 17 -26.62 -13.42 -0.83
N LEU A 18 -26.61 -14.51 -0.06
CA LEU A 18 -25.36 -15.12 0.41
C LEU A 18 -24.50 -15.64 -0.76
N VAL A 19 -25.11 -16.32 -1.72
CA VAL A 19 -24.40 -16.81 -2.91
C VAL A 19 -23.82 -15.64 -3.71
N CYS A 20 -24.60 -14.58 -3.95
CA CYS A 20 -24.12 -13.39 -4.65
C CYS A 20 -22.96 -12.72 -3.90
N ALA A 21 -23.03 -12.61 -2.57
CA ALA A 21 -21.96 -12.06 -1.74
C ALA A 21 -20.68 -12.91 -1.82
N LEU A 22 -20.81 -14.23 -1.73
CA LEU A 22 -19.67 -15.16 -1.87
C LEU A 22 -19.02 -15.08 -3.25
N LEU A 23 -19.82 -14.95 -4.31
CA LEU A 23 -19.30 -14.77 -5.68
C LEU A 23 -18.52 -13.45 -5.80
N LEU A 24 -19.07 -12.33 -5.28
CA LEU A 24 -18.37 -11.04 -5.26
C LEU A 24 -17.06 -11.11 -4.48
N CYS A 25 -17.07 -11.71 -3.30
CA CYS A 25 -15.87 -11.91 -2.49
C CYS A 25 -14.85 -12.79 -3.22
N GLY A 26 -15.29 -13.87 -3.86
CA GLY A 26 -14.40 -14.77 -4.61
C GLY A 26 -13.74 -14.10 -5.81
N ILE A 27 -14.48 -13.32 -6.57
CA ILE A 27 -13.94 -12.55 -7.71
C ILE A 27 -12.92 -11.53 -7.20
N ARG A 28 -13.29 -10.74 -6.19
CA ARG A 28 -12.40 -9.75 -5.59
C ARG A 28 -11.12 -10.38 -5.05
N PHE A 29 -11.25 -11.47 -4.33
CA PHE A 29 -10.10 -12.23 -3.82
C PHE A 29 -9.19 -12.70 -4.96
N GLY A 30 -9.76 -13.23 -6.04
CA GLY A 30 -8.99 -13.65 -7.23
C GLY A 30 -8.23 -12.50 -7.89
N LEU A 31 -8.78 -11.29 -7.93
CA LEU A 31 -8.10 -10.09 -8.43
C LEU A 31 -6.98 -9.64 -7.48
N GLU A 32 -7.25 -9.63 -6.18
CA GLU A 32 -6.27 -9.25 -5.16
C GLU A 32 -5.08 -10.22 -5.13
N MET A 33 -5.30 -11.50 -5.35
CA MET A 33 -4.24 -12.52 -5.42
C MET A 33 -3.26 -12.33 -6.57
N LYS A 34 -3.65 -11.62 -7.64
CA LYS A 34 -2.75 -11.28 -8.75
C LYS A 34 -1.85 -10.09 -8.43
N ASN A 35 -2.19 -9.31 -7.42
CA ASN A 35 -1.49 -8.09 -7.03
C ASN A 35 -0.32 -8.40 -6.08
N THR A 36 0.73 -9.00 -6.63
CA THR A 36 1.83 -9.58 -5.84
C THR A 36 3.10 -8.73 -5.78
N LYS A 37 3.23 -7.71 -6.65
CA LYS A 37 4.45 -6.89 -6.71
C LYS A 37 4.31 -5.65 -5.85
N VAL A 38 5.28 -5.43 -4.98
CA VAL A 38 5.40 -4.26 -4.09
C VAL A 38 6.64 -3.48 -4.47
N MET A 39 6.50 -2.19 -4.72
CA MET A 39 7.61 -1.28 -4.98
C MET A 39 7.97 -0.52 -3.71
N LEU A 40 9.24 -0.53 -3.34
CA LEU A 40 9.81 0.37 -2.36
C LEU A 40 10.59 1.44 -3.10
N PHE A 41 10.26 2.70 -2.88
CA PHE A 41 10.75 3.84 -3.64
C PHE A 41 11.39 4.88 -2.73
N MET A 42 12.50 5.49 -3.17
CA MET A 42 13.05 6.71 -2.59
C MET A 42 13.34 7.71 -3.70
N SER A 43 13.07 9.01 -3.44
CA SER A 43 13.32 10.05 -4.43
C SER A 43 14.83 10.29 -4.61
N ALA A 44 15.23 10.63 -5.83
CA ALA A 44 16.62 10.97 -6.12
C ALA A 44 17.10 12.18 -5.28
N SER A 45 16.23 13.17 -5.07
CA SER A 45 16.52 14.33 -4.22
C SER A 45 16.77 13.97 -2.75
N ASP A 46 16.04 12.98 -2.20
CA ASP A 46 16.27 12.47 -0.86
C ASP A 46 17.65 11.75 -0.77
N LEU A 47 17.98 11.01 -1.82
CA LEU A 47 19.27 10.32 -1.92
C LEU A 47 20.45 11.31 -2.02
N GLU A 48 20.30 12.37 -2.82
CA GLU A 48 21.28 13.46 -2.90
C GLU A 48 21.50 14.12 -1.55
N ARG A 49 20.43 14.32 -0.78
CA ARG A 49 20.51 14.86 0.58
C ARG A 49 21.27 13.94 1.52
N LEU A 50 21.03 12.62 1.48
CA LEU A 50 21.79 11.64 2.27
C LEU A 50 23.27 11.60 1.88
N SER A 51 23.55 11.64 0.58
CA SER A 51 24.91 11.68 0.04
C SER A 51 25.67 12.95 0.49
N ALA A 52 25.01 14.10 0.42
CA ALA A 52 25.61 15.37 0.87
C ALA A 52 25.89 15.38 2.37
N ASP A 53 25.02 14.82 3.18
CA ASP A 53 25.16 14.77 4.65
C ASP A 53 26.28 13.80 5.08
N SER A 54 26.36 12.63 4.45
CA SER A 54 27.36 11.60 4.80
C SER A 54 28.73 11.80 4.17
N GLY A 55 28.81 12.55 3.05
CA GLY A 55 29.97 12.60 2.19
C GLY A 55 30.23 11.33 1.36
N ILE A 56 29.33 10.35 1.42
CA ILE A 56 29.37 9.13 0.58
C ILE A 56 28.84 9.47 -0.80
N SER A 57 29.45 8.94 -1.87
CA SER A 57 29.06 9.26 -3.23
C SER A 57 27.61 8.81 -3.53
N LEU A 58 26.89 9.62 -4.31
CA LEU A 58 25.52 9.30 -4.73
C LEU A 58 25.46 7.97 -5.49
N GLU A 59 26.45 7.67 -6.31
CA GLU A 59 26.55 6.41 -7.05
C GLU A 59 26.57 5.19 -6.12
N TYR A 60 27.30 5.29 -5.01
CA TYR A 60 27.34 4.22 -4.01
C TYR A 60 25.96 3.97 -3.42
N TYR A 61 25.23 5.05 -3.02
CA TYR A 61 23.86 4.91 -2.52
C TYR A 61 22.93 4.28 -3.55
N VAL A 62 22.97 4.77 -4.79
CA VAL A 62 22.13 4.23 -5.87
C VAL A 62 22.36 2.74 -6.06
N ASN A 63 23.63 2.32 -6.06
CA ASN A 63 24.00 0.91 -6.22
C ASN A 63 23.52 0.05 -5.04
N GLN A 64 23.72 0.51 -3.80
CA GLN A 64 23.25 -0.19 -2.60
C GLN A 64 21.72 -0.32 -2.58
N PHE A 65 21.02 0.76 -2.88
CA PHE A 65 19.55 0.78 -2.85
C PHE A 65 18.96 -0.09 -3.95
N LYS A 66 19.45 0.01 -5.17
CA LYS A 66 19.00 -0.87 -6.27
C LYS A 66 19.26 -2.34 -5.97
N SER A 67 20.41 -2.68 -5.39
CA SER A 67 20.72 -4.07 -5.02
C SER A 67 19.79 -4.61 -3.93
N ALA A 68 19.28 -3.74 -3.06
CA ALA A 68 18.29 -4.07 -2.03
C ALA A 68 16.84 -4.05 -2.55
N GLY A 69 16.61 -3.77 -3.84
CA GLY A 69 15.27 -3.70 -4.41
C GLY A 69 14.54 -2.38 -4.15
N ILE A 70 15.27 -1.31 -3.81
CA ILE A 70 14.72 0.03 -3.64
C ILE A 70 14.82 0.76 -4.99
N ALA A 71 13.67 1.16 -5.54
CA ALA A 71 13.61 1.97 -6.75
C ALA A 71 14.04 3.42 -6.45
N VAL A 72 14.89 3.99 -7.30
CA VAL A 72 15.37 5.37 -7.18
C VAL A 72 15.07 6.12 -8.47
N ALA A 73 14.32 7.22 -8.37
CA ALA A 73 13.99 8.11 -9.48
C ALA A 73 13.57 9.50 -8.95
N ASP A 74 13.49 10.51 -9.83
CA ASP A 74 13.02 11.85 -9.45
C ASP A 74 11.57 11.86 -8.99
N LYS A 75 10.76 10.99 -9.58
CA LYS A 75 9.34 10.80 -9.27
C LYS A 75 9.04 9.32 -9.19
N ILE A 76 7.99 8.96 -8.44
CA ILE A 76 7.53 7.58 -8.36
C ILE A 76 7.20 7.07 -9.77
N PRO A 77 7.82 5.99 -10.25
CA PRO A 77 7.65 5.48 -11.61
C PRO A 77 6.32 4.71 -11.75
N LEU A 78 5.20 5.43 -11.79
CA LEU A 78 3.85 4.84 -11.82
C LEU A 78 3.39 4.36 -13.21
N GLY A 79 4.19 4.56 -14.26
CA GLY A 79 3.86 4.04 -15.60
C GLY A 79 2.57 4.60 -16.22
N GLY A 80 2.08 5.74 -15.74
CA GLY A 80 0.80 6.33 -16.15
C GLY A 80 -0.34 6.14 -15.14
N ALA A 81 -0.18 5.30 -14.13
CA ALA A 81 -1.15 5.17 -13.04
C ALA A 81 -1.15 6.43 -12.14
N VAL A 82 -2.29 6.71 -11.51
CA VAL A 82 -2.42 7.77 -10.51
C VAL A 82 -2.12 7.20 -9.12
N GLY A 83 -1.16 7.81 -8.43
CA GLY A 83 -0.81 7.45 -7.05
C GLY A 83 -1.69 8.16 -6.04
N LEU A 84 -2.46 7.42 -5.26
CA LEU A 84 -3.23 7.94 -4.13
C LEU A 84 -2.40 7.83 -2.87
N VAL A 85 -1.78 8.93 -2.45
CA VAL A 85 -0.93 8.95 -1.25
C VAL A 85 -1.80 8.99 -0.01
N GLU A 86 -1.58 8.05 0.91
CA GLU A 86 -2.21 8.08 2.23
C GLU A 86 -1.56 9.17 3.09
N ASP A 87 -2.34 10.15 3.48
CA ASP A 87 -1.95 11.24 4.37
C ASP A 87 -2.78 11.28 5.66
N GLU A 88 -2.62 12.35 6.44
CA GLU A 88 -3.40 12.58 7.67
C GLU A 88 -4.91 12.72 7.41
N LYS A 89 -5.31 12.99 6.16
CA LYS A 89 -6.69 13.12 5.72
C LYS A 89 -7.23 11.82 5.10
N GLN A 90 -6.80 10.67 5.60
CA GLN A 90 -7.19 9.32 5.11
C GLN A 90 -8.70 9.14 4.85
N TYR A 91 -9.50 9.94 5.53
CA TYR A 91 -10.96 9.89 5.43
C TYR A 91 -11.53 10.86 4.39
N SER A 92 -10.72 11.72 3.77
CA SER A 92 -11.19 12.50 2.64
C SER A 92 -11.22 11.60 1.40
N HIS A 93 -12.38 11.46 0.79
CA HIS A 93 -12.57 10.61 -0.40
C HIS A 93 -11.81 11.13 -1.63
N ASN A 94 -11.26 12.35 -1.58
CA ASN A 94 -10.47 12.97 -2.64
C ASN A 94 -9.18 13.58 -2.05
N PRO A 95 -8.09 12.80 -1.96
CA PRO A 95 -6.79 13.31 -1.49
C PRO A 95 -6.14 14.28 -2.49
N ILE A 96 -6.60 14.32 -3.73
CA ILE A 96 -6.13 15.23 -4.77
C ILE A 96 -7.29 16.19 -5.08
N GLU A 97 -7.05 17.51 -4.88
CA GLU A 97 -8.05 18.55 -5.16
C GLU A 97 -8.48 18.49 -6.63
N GLY A 98 -9.80 18.43 -6.85
CA GLY A 98 -10.37 18.32 -8.20
C GLY A 98 -10.27 16.94 -8.86
N PHE A 99 -9.72 15.91 -8.18
CA PHE A 99 -9.66 14.55 -8.71
C PHE A 99 -10.81 13.71 -8.18
N ASP A 100 -11.65 13.22 -9.09
CA ASP A 100 -12.71 12.26 -8.77
C ASP A 100 -12.23 10.84 -9.06
N SER A 101 -11.86 10.12 -8.00
CA SER A 101 -11.39 8.73 -8.10
C SER A 101 -12.49 7.77 -8.56
N ALA A 102 -13.78 8.11 -8.37
CA ALA A 102 -14.89 7.28 -8.80
C ALA A 102 -15.14 7.40 -10.31
N ALA A 103 -14.89 8.58 -10.87
CA ALA A 103 -15.03 8.84 -12.31
C ALA A 103 -13.76 8.51 -13.12
N TYR A 104 -12.62 8.32 -12.46
CA TYR A 104 -11.36 8.06 -13.16
C TYR A 104 -11.31 6.63 -13.70
N GLU A 105 -11.14 6.49 -15.02
CA GLU A 105 -11.12 5.19 -15.72
C GLU A 105 -9.71 4.58 -15.83
N GLY A 106 -8.66 5.33 -15.50
CA GLY A 106 -7.28 4.85 -15.55
C GLY A 106 -6.87 3.97 -14.35
N GLU A 107 -5.66 3.48 -14.41
CA GLU A 107 -5.09 2.70 -13.30
C GLU A 107 -4.81 3.61 -12.10
N MET A 108 -5.10 3.10 -10.92
CA MET A 108 -4.82 3.75 -9.64
C MET A 108 -4.02 2.82 -8.75
N VAL A 109 -3.10 3.41 -7.99
CA VAL A 109 -2.34 2.66 -6.99
C VAL A 109 -2.32 3.44 -5.66
N ARG A 110 -2.47 2.72 -4.56
CA ARG A 110 -2.31 3.32 -3.23
C ARG A 110 -0.84 3.40 -2.89
N VAL A 111 -0.43 4.61 -2.46
CA VAL A 111 0.94 4.93 -2.06
C VAL A 111 0.96 5.21 -0.57
N PHE A 112 1.81 4.54 0.18
CA PHE A 112 2.08 4.88 1.56
C PHE A 112 3.39 5.65 1.64
N GLN A 113 3.34 6.88 2.11
CA GLN A 113 4.51 7.70 2.38
C GLN A 113 4.83 7.69 3.87
N LEU A 114 6.08 7.41 4.21
CA LEU A 114 6.56 7.61 5.57
C LEU A 114 6.74 9.11 5.83
N ILE A 115 5.80 9.70 6.53
CA ILE A 115 5.86 11.13 6.87
C ILE A 115 6.83 11.32 8.04
N PRO A 116 7.78 12.27 7.96
CA PRO A 116 8.79 12.52 9.02
C PRO A 116 8.19 12.71 10.42
N LYS A 117 7.00 13.30 10.50
CA LYS A 117 6.26 13.49 11.77
C LYS A 117 5.90 12.15 12.44
N PHE A 118 5.57 11.11 11.69
CA PHE A 118 5.32 9.79 12.26
C PHE A 118 6.61 9.11 12.68
N ALA A 119 7.68 9.24 11.90
CA ALA A 119 8.98 8.72 12.27
C ALA A 119 9.47 9.38 13.60
N ALA A 120 9.34 10.70 13.73
CA ALA A 120 9.67 11.43 14.94
C ALA A 120 8.84 10.99 16.16
N ARG A 121 7.55 10.65 15.96
CA ARG A 121 6.68 10.16 17.05
C ARG A 121 7.16 8.82 17.62
N TYR A 122 7.63 7.91 16.77
CA TYR A 122 8.18 6.62 17.22
C TYR A 122 9.44 6.82 18.06
N ALA A 123 10.29 7.74 17.65
CA ALA A 123 11.48 8.08 18.42
C ALA A 123 11.15 8.62 19.83
N VAL A 124 10.12 9.46 19.95
CA VAL A 124 9.62 9.96 21.27
C VAL A 124 9.08 8.81 22.14
N LEU A 125 8.55 7.75 21.51
CA LEU A 125 8.06 6.56 22.22
C LEU A 125 9.19 5.57 22.58
N GLY A 126 10.45 5.90 22.31
CA GLY A 126 11.60 5.06 22.58
C GLY A 126 11.86 3.95 21.57
N TYR A 127 11.20 4.02 20.42
CA TYR A 127 11.45 3.12 19.28
C TYR A 127 12.50 3.75 18.37
N GLU A 128 13.75 3.50 18.66
CA GLU A 128 14.89 4.01 17.91
C GLU A 128 15.37 2.93 16.93
N GLY A 129 14.93 2.98 15.69
CA GLY A 129 15.53 2.09 14.71
C GLY A 129 14.68 1.81 13.49
N PRO A 130 15.27 1.11 12.50
CA PRO A 130 14.61 0.76 11.25
C PRO A 130 13.47 -0.23 11.43
N GLU A 131 13.42 -0.97 12.55
CA GLU A 131 12.41 -2.02 12.81
C GLU A 131 10.99 -1.51 12.82
N GLU A 132 10.74 -0.33 13.40
CA GLU A 132 9.40 0.25 13.43
C GLU A 132 8.96 0.73 12.05
N ILE A 133 9.89 1.23 11.25
CA ILE A 133 9.64 1.63 9.86
C ILE A 133 9.30 0.39 9.03
N GLU A 134 10.05 -0.69 9.20
CA GLU A 134 9.78 -1.98 8.59
C GLU A 134 8.39 -2.49 8.98
N ASN A 135 8.02 -2.42 10.26
CA ASN A 135 6.70 -2.84 10.75
C ASN A 135 5.58 -2.01 10.12
N MET A 136 5.75 -0.69 9.98
CA MET A 136 4.77 0.17 9.32
C MET A 136 4.59 -0.21 7.85
N PHE A 137 5.68 -0.40 7.11
CA PHE A 137 5.64 -0.82 5.72
C PHE A 137 5.02 -2.21 5.57
N TYR A 138 5.39 -3.16 6.44
CA TYR A 138 4.80 -4.49 6.44
C TYR A 138 3.29 -4.45 6.63
N ARG A 139 2.79 -3.68 7.62
CA ARG A 139 1.36 -3.50 7.85
C ARG A 139 0.66 -2.75 6.71
N ALA A 140 1.31 -1.76 6.11
CA ALA A 140 0.78 -1.07 4.93
C ALA A 140 0.53 -2.07 3.78
N VAL A 141 1.45 -2.99 3.55
CA VAL A 141 1.35 -3.99 2.49
C VAL A 141 0.31 -5.07 2.82
N THR A 142 0.37 -5.65 4.02
CA THR A 142 -0.41 -6.84 4.37
C THR A 142 -1.83 -6.53 4.86
N GLU A 143 -2.01 -5.44 5.61
CA GLU A 143 -3.31 -5.09 6.20
C GLU A 143 -4.10 -4.11 5.33
N ARG A 144 -3.41 -3.22 4.60
CA ARG A 144 -4.04 -2.15 3.80
C ARG A 144 -3.92 -2.35 2.30
N ASN A 145 -3.27 -3.43 1.87
CA ASN A 145 -3.08 -3.78 0.46
C ASN A 145 -2.39 -2.68 -0.36
N ILE A 146 -1.43 -1.98 0.23
CA ILE A 146 -0.61 -0.98 -0.44
C ILE A 146 0.46 -1.66 -1.26
N ARG A 147 0.74 -1.14 -2.46
CA ARG A 147 1.73 -1.71 -3.39
C ARG A 147 2.86 -0.76 -3.75
N VAL A 148 2.78 0.49 -3.33
CA VAL A 148 3.87 1.45 -3.46
C VAL A 148 4.17 2.05 -2.09
N LEU A 149 5.39 1.89 -1.65
CA LEU A 149 5.91 2.39 -0.39
C LEU A 149 6.93 3.48 -0.70
N TRP A 150 6.65 4.69 -0.27
CA TRP A 150 7.58 5.82 -0.41
C TRP A 150 8.37 5.99 0.89
N MET A 151 9.62 5.57 0.84
CA MET A 151 10.58 5.72 1.93
C MET A 151 11.23 7.10 1.86
N THR A 152 11.17 7.83 2.95
CA THR A 152 11.84 9.11 3.13
C THR A 152 13.06 8.94 4.03
N PRO A 153 14.02 9.87 4.04
CA PRO A 153 15.16 9.80 4.93
C PRO A 153 14.77 9.66 6.40
N PHE A 154 15.43 8.75 7.09
CA PHE A 154 15.22 8.51 8.52
C PHE A 154 15.89 9.63 9.34
N THR A 155 15.27 9.96 10.46
CA THR A 155 15.85 10.89 11.42
C THR A 155 15.99 10.20 12.78
N ARG A 156 17.06 10.50 13.49
CA ARG A 156 17.25 10.02 14.86
C ARG A 156 16.27 10.71 15.79
N GLY A 157 15.67 9.94 16.65
CA GLY A 157 14.78 10.44 17.67
C GLY A 157 15.46 11.42 18.61
N GLY A 158 14.75 12.49 18.93
CA GLY A 158 15.23 13.51 19.86
C GLY A 158 16.18 14.55 19.28
N THR A 159 17.04 14.22 18.30
CA THR A 159 17.97 15.18 17.70
C THR A 159 17.49 15.71 16.35
N GLY A 160 16.68 14.95 15.62
CA GLY A 160 16.28 15.27 14.25
C GLY A 160 17.41 15.12 13.22
N GLU A 161 18.55 14.61 13.62
CA GLU A 161 19.68 14.33 12.72
C GLU A 161 19.31 13.27 11.70
N LEU A 162 19.79 13.44 10.46
CA LEU A 162 19.61 12.45 9.42
C LEU A 162 20.40 11.17 9.74
N VAL A 163 19.77 10.03 9.48
CA VAL A 163 20.48 8.76 9.43
C VAL A 163 21.03 8.60 8.02
N SER A 164 22.24 9.07 7.80
CA SER A 164 22.86 9.10 6.46
C SER A 164 23.61 7.82 6.10
N ASP A 165 23.81 6.89 7.04
CA ASP A 165 24.31 5.55 6.71
C ASP A 165 23.28 4.81 5.82
N PRO A 166 23.66 4.24 4.65
CA PRO A 166 22.77 3.48 3.79
C PRO A 166 22.29 2.15 4.41
N GLN A 167 23.03 1.57 5.33
CA GLN A 167 22.75 0.22 5.86
C GLN A 167 21.36 0.08 6.52
N PRO A 168 20.88 1.00 7.37
CA PRO A 168 19.54 0.90 7.94
C PRO A 168 18.42 0.84 6.88
N TYR A 169 18.58 1.55 5.76
CA TYR A 169 17.61 1.54 4.65
C TYR A 169 17.62 0.20 3.90
N VAL A 170 18.81 -0.31 3.61
CA VAL A 170 19.01 -1.62 2.99
C VAL A 170 18.40 -2.71 3.88
N GLN A 171 18.66 -2.65 5.19
CA GLN A 171 18.12 -3.61 6.15
C GLN A 171 16.59 -3.61 6.19
N VAL A 172 15.96 -2.43 6.14
CA VAL A 172 14.48 -2.32 6.05
C VAL A 172 13.98 -3.01 4.79
N ALA A 173 14.60 -2.76 3.64
CA ALA A 173 14.20 -3.35 2.37
C ALA A 173 14.34 -4.89 2.38
N GLU A 174 15.47 -5.41 2.80
CA GLU A 174 15.74 -6.85 2.85
C GLU A 174 14.81 -7.58 3.84
N ASN A 175 14.63 -7.01 5.03
CA ASN A 175 13.76 -7.58 6.04
C ASN A 175 12.31 -7.57 5.58
N LEU A 176 11.85 -6.43 5.04
CA LEU A 176 10.51 -6.29 4.47
C LEU A 176 10.29 -7.32 3.36
N GLY A 177 11.23 -7.43 2.42
CA GLY A 177 11.17 -8.39 1.31
C GLY A 177 10.99 -9.82 1.82
N ARG A 178 11.79 -10.24 2.82
CA ARG A 178 11.67 -11.57 3.43
C ARG A 178 10.33 -11.80 4.13
N ARG A 179 9.78 -10.77 4.79
CA ARG A 179 8.50 -10.88 5.51
C ARG A 179 7.32 -10.98 4.56
N ILE A 180 7.27 -10.11 3.53
CA ILE A 180 6.14 -10.11 2.58
C ILE A 180 6.17 -11.33 1.66
N ALA A 181 7.34 -11.93 1.41
CA ALA A 181 7.46 -13.17 0.65
C ALA A 181 6.67 -14.34 1.27
N ARG A 182 6.49 -14.36 2.58
CA ARG A 182 5.64 -15.35 3.30
C ARG A 182 4.17 -15.24 2.91
N HIS A 183 3.75 -14.12 2.35
CA HIS A 183 2.40 -13.85 1.86
C HIS A 183 2.30 -13.95 0.32
N GLY A 184 3.33 -14.50 -0.35
CA GLY A 184 3.37 -14.60 -1.80
C GLY A 184 3.60 -13.27 -2.53
N LEU A 185 4.09 -12.25 -1.80
CA LEU A 185 4.39 -10.93 -2.34
C LEU A 185 5.90 -10.80 -2.59
N SER A 186 6.27 -9.98 -3.57
CA SER A 186 7.67 -9.71 -3.92
C SER A 186 7.98 -8.21 -3.88
N LEU A 187 9.11 -7.86 -3.29
CA LEU A 187 9.66 -6.51 -3.34
C LEU A 187 10.51 -6.35 -4.61
N GLY A 188 10.42 -5.21 -5.29
CA GLY A 188 11.19 -4.91 -6.48
C GLY A 188 11.02 -3.47 -6.97
N ASP A 189 11.46 -3.23 -8.19
CA ASP A 189 11.44 -1.92 -8.86
C ASP A 189 10.09 -1.61 -9.55
N GLY A 190 9.13 -2.51 -9.45
CA GLY A 190 7.79 -2.37 -9.99
C GLY A 190 6.70 -2.73 -8.98
N PHE A 191 5.48 -2.38 -9.30
CA PHE A 191 4.29 -2.69 -8.51
C PHE A 191 3.22 -3.34 -9.37
N SER A 192 2.24 -3.96 -8.74
CA SER A 192 1.01 -4.39 -9.39
C SER A 192 -0.07 -3.34 -9.16
N ALA A 193 -0.62 -2.78 -10.24
CA ALA A 193 -1.80 -1.92 -10.15
C ALA A 193 -3.04 -2.76 -9.84
N PHE A 194 -4.04 -2.11 -9.23
CA PHE A 194 -5.34 -2.74 -9.04
C PHE A 194 -6.15 -2.66 -10.32
N GLU A 195 -6.58 -3.80 -10.82
CA GLU A 195 -7.64 -3.84 -11.82
C GLU A 195 -8.94 -3.33 -11.16
N ARG A 196 -9.55 -2.31 -11.75
CA ARG A 196 -10.84 -1.80 -11.31
C ARG A 196 -11.90 -2.89 -11.55
N TYR A 197 -12.44 -3.43 -10.48
CA TYR A 197 -13.57 -4.34 -10.57
C TYR A 197 -14.88 -3.56 -10.42
N ILE A 198 -15.68 -3.54 -11.49
CA ILE A 198 -17.05 -3.04 -11.46
C ILE A 198 -17.96 -4.25 -11.29
N PRO A 199 -18.58 -4.44 -10.12
CA PRO A 199 -19.44 -5.59 -9.90
C PRO A 199 -20.67 -5.52 -10.82
N SER A 200 -21.11 -6.67 -11.33
CA SER A 200 -22.31 -6.77 -12.12
C SER A 200 -23.51 -6.21 -11.34
N PRO A 201 -24.36 -5.34 -11.94
CA PRO A 201 -25.56 -4.84 -11.30
C PRO A 201 -26.46 -5.94 -10.74
N LEU A 202 -26.54 -7.09 -11.41
CA LEU A 202 -27.30 -8.24 -10.95
C LEU A 202 -26.77 -8.82 -9.63
N LEU A 203 -25.45 -8.88 -9.46
CA LEU A 203 -24.87 -9.35 -8.22
C LEU A 203 -25.08 -8.36 -7.07
N ILE A 204 -25.01 -7.04 -7.36
CA ILE A 204 -25.31 -5.99 -6.38
C ILE A 204 -26.77 -6.09 -5.93
N ILE A 205 -27.71 -6.21 -6.87
CA ILE A 205 -29.13 -6.37 -6.59
C ILE A 205 -29.37 -7.64 -5.75
N GLY A 206 -28.73 -8.75 -6.11
CA GLY A 206 -28.85 -10.01 -5.37
C GLY A 206 -28.40 -9.89 -3.91
N VAL A 207 -27.29 -9.20 -3.65
CA VAL A 207 -26.80 -8.94 -2.28
C VAL A 207 -27.80 -8.03 -1.55
N PHE A 208 -28.24 -6.94 -2.17
CA PHE A 208 -29.17 -5.99 -1.56
C PHE A 208 -30.50 -6.66 -1.14
N TRP A 209 -31.09 -7.47 -2.01
CA TRP A 209 -32.32 -8.20 -1.69
C TRP A 209 -32.13 -9.27 -0.60
N GLY A 210 -30.92 -9.82 -0.49
CA GLY A 210 -30.61 -10.79 0.57
C GLY A 210 -30.36 -10.15 1.95
N THR A 211 -30.19 -8.82 2.03
CA THR A 211 -29.90 -8.09 3.28
C THR A 211 -31.08 -7.26 3.79
N CYS A 212 -32.15 -7.10 2.99
CA CYS A 212 -33.40 -6.46 3.37
C CYS A 212 -34.44 -7.50 3.75
#